data_54a796668a81a286df65ee672855f73c
#
_entry.id   54a796668a81a286df65ee672855f73c
#
_cell.length_a   1.000
_cell.length_b   1.000
_cell.length_c   1.000
_cell.angle_alpha   90.00
_cell.angle_beta   90.00
_cell.angle_gamma   90.00
#
_symmetry.space_group_name_H-M   'P 1'
#
loop_
_entity.id
_entity.type
_entity.pdbx_description
1 polymer ?
#
loop_
_entity_poly.entity_id
_entity_poly.type
_entity_poly.pdbx_seq_one_letter_code
_entity_poly.pdbx_strand_id
1 'polypeptide(L)'
;MVNKRLIPVLFLRDGYLVRSENFSIHQILGNPVTQVKRYNSWNVDELIYIDISKSELYSPRRNDLGEGETNAFNILDLIKVVSKSCFMPLTVGGKIKTLDDIHSRINSGADKITINSAALDDSNFIKSASREFGSQAIVLSIDVKINGDGHYKVFGQHGSRETNWTPENWAQEVENFGAGEIFLNSVDRDGTAKGYDIELISRVVNAVNIPVIACGGASGNKDFVELISNTDVSALAAGNLFHFKELSYPMAKKYLKSQNLNFR
;
A
#
# COMPACT_ATOMS: atom_id res chain seq x y z
N MET A 1 -17.39 17.28 1.91
CA MET A 1 -15.99 16.88 1.64
C MET A 1 -15.74 15.56 2.35
N VAL A 2 -15.23 14.54 1.66
CA VAL A 2 -14.90 13.25 2.30
C VAL A 2 -13.64 13.45 3.14
N ASN A 3 -13.62 12.90 4.36
CA ASN A 3 -12.44 12.98 5.21
C ASN A 3 -11.26 12.23 4.58
N LYS A 4 -10.09 12.84 4.56
CA LYS A 4 -8.86 12.21 4.08
C LYS A 4 -8.40 11.14 5.09
N ARG A 5 -7.65 10.14 4.62
CA ARG A 5 -7.16 9.01 5.42
C ARG A 5 -5.65 9.05 5.52
N LEU A 6 -5.12 8.64 6.67
CA LEU A 6 -3.69 8.42 6.87
C LEU A 6 -3.46 6.92 7.04
N ILE A 7 -2.71 6.31 6.14
CA ILE A 7 -2.65 4.85 5.97
C ILE A 7 -1.21 4.34 6.16
N PRO A 8 -0.91 3.56 7.19
CA PRO A 8 0.33 2.81 7.27
C PRO A 8 0.39 1.72 6.20
N VAL A 9 1.56 1.59 5.56
CA VAL A 9 1.87 0.51 4.62
C VAL A 9 2.92 -0.39 5.23
N LEU A 10 2.64 -1.68 5.26
CA LEU A 10 3.50 -2.71 5.80
C LEU A 10 3.94 -3.67 4.70
N PHE A 11 5.24 -3.72 4.45
CA PHE A 11 5.84 -4.72 3.58
C PHE A 11 6.16 -5.97 4.39
N LEU A 12 5.73 -7.11 3.86
CA LEU A 12 5.93 -8.43 4.47
C LEU A 12 6.90 -9.24 3.62
N ARG A 13 7.89 -9.86 4.26
CA ARG A 13 8.81 -10.79 3.62
C ARG A 13 9.03 -12.00 4.51
N ASP A 14 8.71 -13.17 3.98
CA ASP A 14 8.82 -14.46 4.69
C ASP A 14 8.12 -14.44 6.07
N GLY A 15 6.94 -13.79 6.15
CA GLY A 15 6.15 -13.67 7.38
C GLY A 15 6.59 -12.58 8.36
N TYR A 16 7.66 -11.85 8.05
CA TYR A 16 8.16 -10.74 8.87
C TYR A 16 7.82 -9.38 8.27
N LEU A 17 7.62 -8.42 9.15
CA LEU A 17 7.57 -7.02 8.77
C LEU A 17 8.96 -6.53 8.37
N VAL A 18 9.05 -5.86 7.23
CA VAL A 18 10.30 -5.28 6.74
C VAL A 18 10.16 -3.80 6.41
N ARG A 19 11.24 -3.02 6.58
CA ARG A 19 11.35 -1.71 5.92
C ARG A 19 11.78 -1.91 4.48
N SER A 20 11.36 -1.00 3.62
CA SER A 20 11.79 -0.95 2.22
C SER A 20 12.56 0.34 1.93
N GLU A 21 13.53 0.26 1.02
CA GLU A 21 14.23 1.40 0.45
C GLU A 21 14.46 1.15 -1.05
N ASN A 22 13.89 1.98 -1.90
CA ASN A 22 13.90 1.88 -3.37
C ASN A 22 13.49 0.49 -3.88
N PHE A 23 12.61 -0.21 -3.18
CA PHE A 23 12.18 -1.60 -3.47
C PHE A 23 13.31 -2.63 -3.56
N SER A 24 14.51 -2.29 -3.14
CA SER A 24 15.72 -3.12 -3.28
C SER A 24 16.31 -3.59 -1.96
N ILE A 25 16.32 -2.72 -0.95
CA ILE A 25 16.89 -3.02 0.37
C ILE A 25 15.74 -3.29 1.34
N HIS A 26 15.78 -4.47 1.98
CA HIS A 26 14.77 -4.89 2.94
C HIS A 26 15.45 -5.31 4.25
N GLN A 27 15.07 -4.68 5.35
CA GLN A 27 15.55 -4.99 6.70
C GLN A 27 14.37 -5.46 7.55
N ILE A 28 14.52 -6.59 8.24
CA ILE A 28 13.48 -7.12 9.15
C ILE A 28 13.33 -6.17 10.33
N LEU A 29 12.07 -5.83 10.63
CA LEU A 29 11.66 -4.96 11.74
C LEU A 29 11.00 -5.73 12.88
N GLY A 30 10.31 -6.83 12.60
CA GLY A 30 9.63 -7.61 13.63
C GLY A 30 8.40 -8.37 13.14
N ASN A 31 7.48 -8.59 14.10
CA ASN A 31 6.28 -9.38 13.91
C ASN A 31 5.09 -8.50 13.44
N PRO A 32 4.43 -8.83 12.32
CA PRO A 32 3.31 -8.06 11.80
C PRO A 32 2.08 -8.03 12.73
N VAL A 33 1.81 -9.08 13.50
CA VAL A 33 0.68 -9.13 14.42
C VAL A 33 0.86 -8.15 15.58
N THR A 34 2.06 -8.10 16.14
CA THR A 34 2.38 -7.12 17.21
C THR A 34 2.20 -5.69 16.71
N GLN A 35 2.58 -5.42 15.46
CA GLN A 35 2.41 -4.10 14.85
C GLN A 35 0.92 -3.74 14.66
N VAL A 36 0.08 -4.69 14.28
CA VAL A 36 -1.38 -4.47 14.17
C VAL A 36 -2.00 -4.12 15.52
N LYS A 37 -1.63 -4.84 16.59
CA LYS A 37 -2.10 -4.51 17.96
C LYS A 37 -1.75 -3.06 18.34
N ARG A 38 -0.53 -2.62 17.99
CA ARG A 38 -0.11 -1.22 18.18
C ARG A 38 -0.96 -0.25 17.35
N TYR A 39 -1.22 -0.55 16.09
CA TYR A 39 -2.02 0.29 15.22
C TYR A 39 -3.49 0.38 15.65
N ASN A 40 -4.05 -0.68 16.22
CA ASN A 40 -5.36 -0.61 16.86
C ASN A 40 -5.38 0.39 18.00
N SER A 41 -4.37 0.34 18.90
CA SER A 41 -4.28 1.28 20.02
C SER A 41 -4.10 2.74 19.56
N TRP A 42 -3.60 2.95 18.36
CA TRP A 42 -3.43 4.27 17.74
C TRP A 42 -4.65 4.73 16.93
N ASN A 43 -5.68 3.90 16.82
CA ASN A 43 -6.89 4.18 16.04
C ASN A 43 -6.55 4.57 14.59
N VAL A 44 -5.80 3.71 13.91
CA VAL A 44 -5.38 3.89 12.52
C VAL A 44 -6.57 3.79 11.58
N ASP A 45 -6.63 4.62 10.52
CA ASP A 45 -7.77 4.71 9.61
C ASP A 45 -7.98 3.47 8.76
N GLU A 46 -6.89 2.97 8.18
CA GLU A 46 -6.80 1.78 7.30
C GLU A 46 -5.37 1.25 7.37
N LEU A 47 -5.17 0.01 6.91
CA LEU A 47 -3.88 -0.66 6.86
C LEU A 47 -3.69 -1.34 5.51
N ILE A 48 -2.50 -1.20 4.92
CA ILE A 48 -2.13 -1.90 3.69
C ILE A 48 -0.99 -2.87 4.00
N TYR A 49 -1.20 -4.15 3.67
CA TYR A 49 -0.18 -5.21 3.71
C TYR A 49 0.20 -5.63 2.31
N ILE A 50 1.51 -5.58 2.00
CA ILE A 50 2.06 -6.03 0.71
C ILE A 50 3.05 -7.17 0.95
N ASP A 51 2.71 -8.38 0.53
CA ASP A 51 3.62 -9.52 0.58
C ASP A 51 4.60 -9.46 -0.59
N ILE A 52 5.86 -9.20 -0.27
CA ILE A 52 6.99 -9.16 -1.20
C ILE A 52 7.89 -10.39 -1.12
N SER A 53 7.45 -11.46 -0.44
CA SER A 53 8.19 -12.73 -0.35
C SER A 53 8.35 -13.36 -1.72
N LYS A 54 9.50 -14.00 -1.97
CA LYS A 54 9.75 -14.68 -3.24
C LYS A 54 9.02 -16.03 -3.33
N SER A 55 8.87 -16.73 -2.19
CA SER A 55 8.20 -18.02 -2.08
C SER A 55 6.76 -17.87 -1.61
N GLU A 56 5.88 -18.80 -1.99
CA GLU A 56 4.53 -18.93 -1.43
C GLU A 56 4.57 -19.39 0.03
N LEU A 57 5.50 -20.27 0.37
CA LEU A 57 5.71 -20.71 1.74
C LEU A 57 6.79 -19.86 2.39
N TYR A 58 6.51 -19.43 3.60
CA TYR A 58 7.45 -18.72 4.43
C TYR A 58 8.47 -19.68 5.03
N SER A 59 9.73 -19.28 5.00
CA SER A 59 10.82 -19.99 5.71
C SER A 59 11.10 -19.24 7.01
N PRO A 60 10.63 -19.72 8.17
CA PRO A 60 10.96 -19.10 9.45
C PRO A 60 12.46 -19.33 9.72
N ARG A 61 13.28 -18.31 9.46
CA ARG A 61 14.75 -18.39 9.62
C ARG A 61 15.25 -17.90 10.96
N ARG A 62 14.36 -17.39 11.84
CA ARG A 62 14.77 -16.73 13.06
C ARG A 62 13.86 -17.10 14.22
N ASN A 63 14.40 -17.91 15.13
CA ASN A 63 13.75 -18.27 16.39
C ASN A 63 13.86 -17.15 17.45
N ASP A 64 14.67 -16.12 17.21
CA ASP A 64 14.96 -15.02 18.13
C ASP A 64 13.92 -13.87 18.09
N LEU A 65 13.02 -13.86 17.11
CA LEU A 65 11.98 -12.83 16.99
C LEU A 65 10.67 -13.16 17.70
N GLY A 66 10.71 -14.07 18.66
CA GLY A 66 9.60 -14.45 19.52
C GLY A 66 8.86 -15.68 19.01
N GLU A 67 8.94 -16.76 19.75
CA GLU A 67 8.00 -17.86 19.66
C GLU A 67 6.62 -17.30 20.09
N GLY A 68 5.70 -17.33 19.21
CA GLY A 68 4.37 -17.20 19.72
C GLY A 68 3.52 -16.15 19.13
N GLU A 69 3.01 -16.28 18.05
CA GLU A 69 1.71 -15.76 17.55
C GLU A 69 1.62 -15.84 16.01
N THR A 70 2.72 -16.16 15.32
CA THR A 70 2.66 -16.38 13.87
C THR A 70 3.24 -17.74 13.49
N ASN A 71 2.46 -18.81 13.74
CA ASN A 71 2.63 -20.06 12.99
C ASN A 71 2.08 -19.90 11.57
N ALA A 72 2.32 -18.75 10.95
CA ALA A 72 1.90 -18.49 9.58
C ALA A 72 2.94 -19.06 8.63
N PHE A 73 2.54 -20.04 7.83
CA PHE A 73 3.38 -20.66 6.81
C PHE A 73 3.27 -19.99 5.44
N ASN A 74 2.30 -19.10 5.28
CA ASN A 74 2.02 -18.36 4.05
C ASN A 74 1.21 -17.10 4.36
N ILE A 75 0.92 -16.30 3.32
CA ILE A 75 0.15 -15.05 3.47
C ILE A 75 -1.27 -15.29 3.98
N LEU A 76 -1.93 -16.36 3.60
CA LEU A 76 -3.32 -16.63 4.01
C LEU A 76 -3.40 -16.94 5.51
N ASP A 77 -2.47 -17.72 6.03
CA ASP A 77 -2.37 -17.99 7.47
C ASP A 77 -2.11 -16.68 8.24
N LEU A 78 -1.22 -15.83 7.71
CA LEU A 78 -0.93 -14.55 8.32
C LEU A 78 -2.16 -13.64 8.35
N ILE A 79 -2.91 -13.52 7.24
CA ILE A 79 -4.15 -12.74 7.19
C ILE A 79 -5.15 -13.25 8.25
N LYS A 80 -5.36 -14.57 8.35
CA LYS A 80 -6.25 -15.16 9.36
C LYS A 80 -5.88 -14.83 10.80
N VAL A 81 -4.58 -14.76 11.10
CA VAL A 81 -4.10 -14.38 12.43
C VAL A 81 -4.27 -12.89 12.66
N VAL A 82 -3.87 -12.08 11.69
CA VAL A 82 -3.95 -10.61 11.74
C VAL A 82 -5.40 -10.13 11.82
N SER A 83 -6.31 -10.67 11.01
CA SER A 83 -7.71 -10.24 10.94
C SER A 83 -8.46 -10.41 12.28
N LYS A 84 -8.08 -11.40 13.10
CA LYS A 84 -8.65 -11.58 14.45
C LYS A 84 -8.36 -10.40 15.39
N SER A 85 -7.32 -9.65 15.11
CA SER A 85 -6.85 -8.53 15.93
C SER A 85 -6.88 -7.19 15.19
N CYS A 86 -7.24 -7.15 13.92
CA CYS A 86 -7.29 -5.96 13.10
C CYS A 86 -8.72 -5.39 13.09
N PHE A 87 -8.92 -4.22 13.68
CA PHE A 87 -10.23 -3.55 13.76
C PHE A 87 -10.36 -2.39 12.76
N MET A 88 -9.32 -2.12 12.00
CA MET A 88 -9.34 -1.18 10.88
C MET A 88 -9.43 -1.94 9.55
N PRO A 89 -9.97 -1.31 8.48
CA PRO A 89 -9.98 -1.92 7.15
C PRO A 89 -8.58 -2.38 6.72
N LEU A 90 -8.49 -3.63 6.27
CA LEU A 90 -7.24 -4.28 5.86
C LEU A 90 -7.21 -4.51 4.36
N THR A 91 -6.31 -3.82 3.67
CA THR A 91 -5.98 -4.07 2.26
C THR A 91 -4.80 -5.02 2.16
N VAL A 92 -4.91 -6.07 1.37
CA VAL A 92 -3.82 -7.05 1.19
C VAL A 92 -3.41 -7.14 -0.28
N GLY A 93 -2.10 -7.13 -0.52
CA GLY A 93 -1.50 -7.29 -1.85
C GLY A 93 -0.31 -8.25 -1.86
N GLY A 94 0.17 -8.46 -3.06
CA GLY A 94 1.28 -9.36 -3.35
C GLY A 94 0.85 -10.72 -3.89
N LYS A 95 1.49 -11.16 -4.98
CA LYS A 95 1.32 -12.46 -5.64
C LYS A 95 -0.11 -12.80 -6.08
N ILE A 96 -0.92 -11.81 -6.39
CA ILE A 96 -2.30 -12.00 -6.87
C ILE A 96 -2.26 -12.12 -8.39
N LYS A 97 -2.71 -13.26 -8.91
CA LYS A 97 -2.70 -13.60 -10.34
C LYS A 97 -4.05 -14.09 -10.85
N THR A 98 -4.90 -14.61 -9.97
CA THR A 98 -6.18 -15.23 -10.32
C THR A 98 -7.30 -14.71 -9.42
N LEU A 99 -8.56 -14.93 -9.81
CA LEU A 99 -9.72 -14.64 -8.97
C LEU A 99 -9.74 -15.50 -7.70
N ASP A 100 -9.25 -16.74 -7.78
CA ASP A 100 -9.12 -17.62 -6.61
C ASP A 100 -8.12 -17.06 -5.59
N ASP A 101 -7.06 -16.39 -6.04
CA ASP A 101 -6.15 -15.68 -5.13
C ASP A 101 -6.86 -14.57 -4.36
N ILE A 102 -7.76 -13.84 -5.02
CA ILE A 102 -8.58 -12.79 -4.41
C ILE A 102 -9.56 -13.42 -3.41
N HIS A 103 -10.32 -14.45 -3.83
CA HIS A 103 -11.23 -15.18 -2.96
C HIS A 103 -10.55 -15.66 -1.68
N SER A 104 -9.39 -16.28 -1.83
CA SER A 104 -8.65 -16.84 -0.70
C SER A 104 -8.25 -15.78 0.32
N ARG A 105 -7.85 -14.58 -0.13
CA ARG A 105 -7.45 -13.49 0.76
C ARG A 105 -8.65 -12.84 1.45
N ILE A 106 -9.74 -12.58 0.72
CA ILE A 106 -10.99 -12.04 1.29
C ILE A 106 -11.55 -13.03 2.32
N ASN A 107 -11.63 -14.32 2.00
CA ASN A 107 -12.09 -15.36 2.92
C ASN A 107 -11.16 -15.53 4.15
N SER A 108 -9.91 -15.13 4.04
CA SER A 108 -8.97 -15.12 5.17
C SER A 108 -9.09 -13.87 6.04
N GLY A 109 -9.85 -12.85 5.63
CA GLY A 109 -10.15 -11.65 6.41
C GLY A 109 -9.60 -10.34 5.87
N ALA A 110 -9.21 -10.28 4.59
CA ALA A 110 -8.92 -9.01 3.92
C ALA A 110 -10.22 -8.30 3.51
N ASP A 111 -10.29 -6.98 3.70
CA ASP A 111 -11.42 -6.14 3.27
C ASP A 111 -11.26 -5.68 1.83
N LYS A 112 -10.03 -5.40 1.41
CA LYS A 112 -9.68 -4.96 0.06
C LYS A 112 -8.44 -5.72 -0.44
N ILE A 113 -8.32 -5.78 -1.75
CA ILE A 113 -7.20 -6.44 -2.43
C ILE A 113 -6.48 -5.42 -3.31
N THR A 114 -5.14 -5.37 -3.22
CA THR A 114 -4.35 -4.53 -4.13
C THR A 114 -3.61 -5.38 -5.18
N ILE A 115 -3.82 -5.03 -6.44
CA ILE A 115 -3.32 -5.75 -7.63
C ILE A 115 -2.33 -4.83 -8.35
N ASN A 116 -1.25 -5.38 -8.90
CA ASN A 116 -0.28 -4.67 -9.73
C ASN A 116 0.01 -5.48 -11.01
N SER A 117 1.01 -6.35 -11.01
CA SER A 117 1.57 -7.00 -12.22
C SER A 117 0.56 -7.78 -13.04
N ALA A 118 -0.40 -8.48 -12.41
CA ALA A 118 -1.42 -9.23 -13.13
C ALA A 118 -2.31 -8.31 -13.98
N ALA A 119 -2.62 -7.12 -13.51
CA ALA A 119 -3.39 -6.12 -14.25
C ALA A 119 -2.59 -5.53 -15.44
N LEU A 120 -1.27 -5.40 -15.28
CA LEU A 120 -0.38 -4.96 -16.37
C LEU A 120 -0.20 -6.05 -17.44
N ASP A 121 -0.36 -7.31 -17.08
CA ASP A 121 -0.30 -8.44 -18.01
C ASP A 121 -1.63 -8.62 -18.77
N ASP A 122 -2.76 -8.42 -18.08
CA ASP A 122 -4.11 -8.45 -18.67
C ASP A 122 -5.05 -7.50 -17.87
N SER A 123 -5.39 -6.36 -18.46
CA SER A 123 -6.29 -5.38 -17.82
C SER A 123 -7.73 -5.89 -17.67
N ASN A 124 -8.17 -6.90 -18.44
CA ASN A 124 -9.47 -7.54 -18.23
C ASN A 124 -9.57 -8.26 -16.88
N PHE A 125 -8.44 -8.59 -16.27
CA PHE A 125 -8.42 -9.12 -14.91
C PHE A 125 -9.06 -8.15 -13.90
N ILE A 126 -8.82 -6.83 -14.05
CA ILE A 126 -9.44 -5.78 -13.22
C ILE A 126 -10.97 -5.87 -13.34
N LYS A 127 -11.47 -5.95 -14.58
CA LYS A 127 -12.90 -6.01 -14.86
C LYS A 127 -13.55 -7.25 -14.25
N SER A 128 -12.91 -8.40 -14.37
CA SER A 128 -13.38 -9.65 -13.79
C SER A 128 -13.41 -9.58 -12.27
N ALA A 129 -12.34 -9.08 -11.65
CA ALA A 129 -12.26 -8.88 -10.21
C ALA A 129 -13.31 -7.89 -9.68
N SER A 130 -13.48 -6.75 -10.36
CA SER A 130 -14.46 -5.73 -9.95
C SER A 130 -15.89 -6.20 -10.09
N ARG A 131 -16.19 -7.05 -11.08
CA ARG A 131 -17.52 -7.65 -11.26
C ARG A 131 -17.86 -8.66 -10.18
N GLU A 132 -16.87 -9.41 -9.72
CA GLU A 132 -17.06 -10.50 -8.76
C GLU A 132 -17.05 -10.00 -7.32
N PHE A 133 -16.15 -9.09 -6.98
CA PHE A 133 -15.95 -8.63 -5.60
C PHE A 133 -16.47 -7.22 -5.32
N GLY A 134 -16.90 -6.50 -6.36
CA GLY A 134 -17.26 -5.09 -6.29
C GLY A 134 -16.03 -4.17 -6.42
N SER A 135 -16.19 -3.04 -7.10
CA SER A 135 -15.11 -2.07 -7.31
C SER A 135 -14.46 -1.61 -6.01
N GLN A 136 -15.25 -1.43 -4.95
CA GLN A 136 -14.76 -0.98 -3.63
C GLN A 136 -13.76 -1.95 -2.97
N ALA A 137 -13.74 -3.21 -3.38
CA ALA A 137 -12.78 -4.20 -2.87
C ALA A 137 -11.47 -4.25 -3.69
N ILE A 138 -11.42 -3.59 -4.85
CA ILE A 138 -10.29 -3.68 -5.79
C ILE A 138 -9.51 -2.37 -5.80
N VAL A 139 -8.28 -2.43 -5.30
CA VAL A 139 -7.31 -1.34 -5.32
C VAL A 139 -6.24 -1.66 -6.35
N LEU A 140 -5.95 -0.73 -7.28
CA LEU A 140 -4.85 -0.91 -8.23
C LEU A 140 -3.58 -0.24 -7.73
N SER A 141 -2.52 -1.02 -7.52
CA SER A 141 -1.18 -0.50 -7.25
C SER A 141 -0.52 -0.06 -8.54
N ILE A 142 -0.08 1.18 -8.60
CA ILE A 142 0.66 1.77 -9.72
C ILE A 142 2.03 2.17 -9.20
N ASP A 143 3.06 1.39 -9.56
CA ASP A 143 4.44 1.68 -9.22
C ASP A 143 5.06 2.53 -10.33
N VAL A 144 5.56 3.71 -9.99
CA VAL A 144 6.10 4.67 -10.96
C VAL A 144 7.57 4.95 -10.65
N LYS A 145 8.36 5.01 -11.72
CA LYS A 145 9.74 5.50 -11.71
C LYS A 145 9.97 6.49 -12.84
N ILE A 146 11.01 7.29 -12.68
CA ILE A 146 11.59 8.06 -13.79
C ILE A 146 12.52 7.13 -14.57
N ASN A 147 12.25 6.95 -15.87
CA ASN A 147 13.08 6.12 -16.74
C ASN A 147 14.38 6.82 -17.16
N GLY A 148 15.22 6.13 -17.94
CA GLY A 148 16.49 6.66 -18.41
C GLY A 148 16.39 7.95 -19.24
N ASP A 149 15.22 8.24 -19.83
CA ASP A 149 14.93 9.44 -20.62
C ASP A 149 14.35 10.59 -19.79
N GLY A 150 14.21 10.41 -18.48
CA GLY A 150 13.68 11.43 -17.57
C GLY A 150 12.14 11.50 -17.52
N HIS A 151 11.44 10.48 -18.02
CA HIS A 151 9.98 10.44 -18.03
C HIS A 151 9.41 9.48 -16.99
N TYR A 152 8.27 9.86 -16.38
CA TYR A 152 7.51 8.94 -15.54
C TYR A 152 6.97 7.76 -16.34
N LYS A 153 7.25 6.55 -15.89
CA LYS A 153 6.76 5.30 -16.44
C LYS A 153 6.22 4.38 -15.37
N VAL A 154 5.21 3.61 -15.73
CA VAL A 154 4.67 2.55 -14.88
C VAL A 154 5.57 1.33 -14.96
N PHE A 155 5.84 0.75 -13.80
CA PHE A 155 6.66 -0.44 -13.65
C PHE A 155 5.86 -1.58 -13.02
N GLY A 156 6.07 -2.78 -13.50
CA GLY A 156 5.60 -4.03 -12.87
C GLY A 156 6.74 -4.76 -12.17
N GLN A 157 6.39 -5.94 -11.59
CA GLN A 157 7.36 -6.87 -10.99
C GLN A 157 8.30 -6.19 -9.98
N HIS A 158 7.70 -5.51 -8.98
CA HIS A 158 8.43 -4.79 -7.93
C HIS A 158 9.38 -3.71 -8.49
N GLY A 159 8.94 -3.01 -9.53
CA GLY A 159 9.69 -1.92 -10.13
C GLY A 159 10.85 -2.36 -11.03
N SER A 160 10.90 -3.63 -11.47
CA SER A 160 11.96 -4.16 -12.34
C SER A 160 11.59 -4.20 -13.81
N ARG A 161 10.29 -4.25 -14.16
CA ARG A 161 9.80 -4.32 -15.53
C ARG A 161 9.18 -2.97 -15.94
N GLU A 162 9.87 -2.20 -16.78
CA GLU A 162 9.31 -1.01 -17.38
C GLU A 162 8.18 -1.38 -18.35
N THR A 163 7.15 -0.53 -18.43
CA THR A 163 6.04 -0.65 -19.38
C THR A 163 5.99 0.57 -20.30
N ASN A 164 5.18 0.50 -21.36
CA ASN A 164 4.93 1.66 -22.23
C ASN A 164 3.95 2.68 -21.61
N TRP A 165 3.32 2.37 -20.48
CA TRP A 165 2.31 3.20 -19.86
C TRP A 165 2.92 4.43 -19.17
N THR A 166 2.30 5.60 -19.43
CA THR A 166 2.44 6.73 -18.51
C THR A 166 1.53 6.54 -17.31
N PRO A 167 1.85 7.13 -16.15
CA PRO A 167 1.01 6.99 -14.94
C PRO A 167 -0.44 7.40 -15.17
N GLU A 168 -0.66 8.50 -15.89
CA GLU A 168 -2.00 9.03 -16.14
C GLU A 168 -2.83 8.10 -17.03
N ASN A 169 -2.24 7.65 -18.14
CA ASN A 169 -2.95 6.78 -19.08
C ASN A 169 -3.29 5.43 -18.44
N TRP A 170 -2.38 4.89 -17.64
CA TRP A 170 -2.64 3.66 -16.91
C TRP A 170 -3.71 3.86 -15.83
N ALA A 171 -3.69 4.97 -15.11
CA ALA A 171 -4.70 5.29 -14.11
C ALA A 171 -6.11 5.40 -14.73
N GLN A 172 -6.25 6.04 -15.90
CA GLN A 172 -7.51 6.10 -16.65
C GLN A 172 -7.98 4.72 -17.12
N GLU A 173 -7.05 3.91 -17.62
CA GLU A 173 -7.36 2.53 -18.04
C GLU A 173 -7.87 1.70 -16.87
N VAL A 174 -7.20 1.77 -15.73
CA VAL A 174 -7.56 1.11 -14.49
C VAL A 174 -8.96 1.52 -14.01
N GLU A 175 -9.29 2.81 -14.03
CA GLU A 175 -10.62 3.32 -13.71
C GLU A 175 -11.67 2.77 -14.69
N ASN A 176 -11.40 2.80 -16.00
CA ASN A 176 -12.31 2.31 -17.03
C ASN A 176 -12.61 0.80 -16.89
N PHE A 177 -11.66 0.01 -16.40
CA PHE A 177 -11.86 -1.41 -16.10
C PHE A 177 -12.56 -1.68 -14.76
N GLY A 178 -12.85 -0.64 -13.97
CA GLY A 178 -13.71 -0.73 -12.79
C GLY A 178 -12.98 -0.87 -11.47
N ALA A 179 -11.71 -0.50 -11.37
CA ALA A 179 -11.05 -0.37 -10.09
C ALA A 179 -11.75 0.69 -9.23
N GLY A 180 -11.82 0.47 -7.93
CA GLY A 180 -12.46 1.39 -7.01
C GLY A 180 -11.52 2.40 -6.38
N GLU A 181 -10.20 2.14 -6.42
CA GLU A 181 -9.18 2.98 -5.80
C GLU A 181 -7.80 2.73 -6.43
N ILE A 182 -6.94 3.73 -6.45
CA ILE A 182 -5.55 3.62 -6.91
C ILE A 182 -4.62 3.78 -5.71
N PHE A 183 -3.65 2.87 -5.57
CA PHE A 183 -2.51 2.98 -4.68
C PHE A 183 -1.28 3.37 -5.51
N LEU A 184 -1.00 4.69 -5.58
CA LEU A 184 0.09 5.26 -6.36
C LEU A 184 1.38 5.31 -5.54
N ASN A 185 2.42 4.68 -6.05
CA ASN A 185 3.68 4.55 -5.36
C ASN A 185 4.85 5.12 -6.18
N SER A 186 5.50 6.16 -5.67
CA SER A 186 6.74 6.70 -6.23
C SER A 186 7.91 5.86 -5.73
N VAL A 187 8.38 4.92 -6.57
CA VAL A 187 9.43 3.96 -6.21
C VAL A 187 10.77 4.66 -5.95
N ASP A 188 11.09 5.68 -6.75
CA ASP A 188 12.33 6.46 -6.60
C ASP A 188 12.37 7.27 -5.30
N ARG A 189 11.22 7.47 -4.68
CA ARG A 189 11.07 8.13 -3.39
C ARG A 189 10.90 7.17 -2.22
N ASP A 190 10.64 5.87 -2.49
CA ASP A 190 10.41 4.88 -1.43
C ASP A 190 11.58 4.79 -0.45
N GLY A 191 11.29 4.97 0.83
CA GLY A 191 12.28 4.90 1.92
C GLY A 191 13.31 6.01 1.97
N THR A 192 13.32 6.96 1.01
CA THR A 192 14.35 8.00 0.91
C THR A 192 14.14 9.19 1.84
N ALA A 193 12.93 9.35 2.40
CA ALA A 193 12.54 10.50 3.22
C ALA A 193 12.76 11.88 2.53
N LYS A 194 12.54 11.98 1.23
CA LYS A 194 12.69 13.20 0.42
C LYS A 194 11.37 13.97 0.16
N GLY A 195 10.30 13.59 0.85
CA GLY A 195 8.95 14.09 0.60
C GLY A 195 8.23 13.36 -0.54
N TYR A 196 6.93 13.57 -0.66
CA TYR A 196 6.12 13.01 -1.74
C TYR A 196 6.47 13.61 -3.10
N ASP A 197 6.21 12.86 -4.16
CA ASP A 197 6.32 13.34 -5.53
C ASP A 197 5.04 14.07 -5.94
N ILE A 198 4.98 15.36 -5.60
CA ILE A 198 3.78 16.19 -5.80
C ILE A 198 3.39 16.27 -7.28
N GLU A 199 4.38 16.38 -8.17
CA GLU A 199 4.11 16.44 -9.62
C GLU A 199 3.45 15.16 -10.11
N LEU A 200 4.06 14.00 -9.84
CA LEU A 200 3.49 12.69 -10.19
C LEU A 200 2.08 12.52 -9.64
N ILE A 201 1.89 12.81 -8.35
CA ILE A 201 0.61 12.62 -7.68
C ILE A 201 -0.46 13.53 -8.26
N SER A 202 -0.15 14.83 -8.51
CA SER A 202 -1.07 15.77 -9.14
C SER A 202 -1.51 15.31 -10.53
N ARG A 203 -0.57 14.80 -11.33
CA ARG A 203 -0.86 14.31 -12.69
C ARG A 203 -1.86 13.15 -12.66
N VAL A 204 -1.68 12.18 -11.75
CA VAL A 204 -2.58 11.03 -11.63
C VAL A 204 -3.92 11.43 -11.02
N VAL A 205 -3.94 12.22 -9.94
CA VAL A 205 -5.19 12.68 -9.30
C VAL A 205 -6.08 13.47 -10.27
N ASN A 206 -5.48 14.30 -11.12
CA ASN A 206 -6.23 15.08 -12.12
C ASN A 206 -6.71 14.24 -13.33
N ALA A 207 -6.18 13.03 -13.50
CA ALA A 207 -6.52 12.16 -14.63
C ALA A 207 -7.71 11.23 -14.35
N VAL A 208 -8.10 11.02 -13.09
CA VAL A 208 -9.13 10.06 -12.68
C VAL A 208 -10.14 10.66 -11.71
N ASN A 209 -11.31 10.00 -11.57
CA ASN A 209 -12.35 10.37 -10.60
C ASN A 209 -12.37 9.45 -9.37
N ILE A 210 -11.73 8.28 -9.45
CA ILE A 210 -11.64 7.36 -8.31
C ILE A 210 -10.60 7.83 -7.30
N PRO A 211 -10.75 7.46 -6.01
CA PRO A 211 -9.80 7.84 -4.96
C PRO A 211 -8.37 7.40 -5.28
N VAL A 212 -7.40 8.28 -4.96
CA VAL A 212 -5.97 7.99 -5.06
C VAL A 212 -5.34 8.03 -3.68
N ILE A 213 -4.61 6.97 -3.33
CA ILE A 213 -3.75 6.85 -2.16
C ILE A 213 -2.31 7.14 -2.61
N ALA A 214 -1.69 8.18 -2.11
CA ALA A 214 -0.30 8.53 -2.45
C ALA A 214 0.69 7.88 -1.49
N CYS A 215 1.74 7.24 -2.03
CA CYS A 215 2.80 6.58 -1.28
C CYS A 215 4.19 6.89 -1.85
N GLY A 216 5.21 6.80 -0.99
CA GLY A 216 6.62 6.99 -1.33
C GLY A 216 7.18 8.36 -0.93
N GLY A 217 8.24 8.35 -0.12
CA GLY A 217 9.03 9.54 0.20
C GLY A 217 8.71 10.25 1.51
N ALA A 218 7.62 9.98 2.18
CA ALA A 218 7.23 10.66 3.43
C ALA A 218 8.35 10.65 4.48
N SER A 219 8.78 11.84 4.93
CA SER A 219 9.79 12.03 5.97
C SER A 219 9.21 12.52 7.29
N GLY A 220 8.04 13.16 7.25
CA GLY A 220 7.42 13.73 8.44
C GLY A 220 6.11 14.46 8.15
N ASN A 221 5.59 15.08 9.22
CA ASN A 221 4.27 15.70 9.19
C ASN A 221 4.13 16.86 8.18
N LYS A 222 5.23 17.55 7.87
CA LYS A 222 5.23 18.67 6.90
C LYS A 222 4.91 18.18 5.49
N ASP A 223 5.42 17.01 5.12
CA ASP A 223 5.18 16.43 3.78
C ASP A 223 3.71 16.09 3.59
N PHE A 224 3.02 15.66 4.66
CA PHE A 224 1.57 15.42 4.61
C PHE A 224 0.79 16.70 4.31
N VAL A 225 1.15 17.80 4.97
CA VAL A 225 0.50 19.11 4.73
C VAL A 225 0.79 19.60 3.32
N GLU A 226 2.05 19.53 2.89
CA GLU A 226 2.46 19.90 1.53
C GLU A 226 1.67 19.14 0.46
N LEU A 227 1.57 17.82 0.61
CA LEU A 227 0.81 16.97 -0.33
C LEU A 227 -0.65 17.41 -0.42
N ILE A 228 -1.33 17.59 0.71
CA ILE A 228 -2.75 17.96 0.75
C ILE A 228 -3.00 19.36 0.22
N SER A 229 -2.06 20.29 0.47
CA SER A 229 -2.19 21.68 0.02
C SER A 229 -2.01 21.81 -1.48
N ASN A 230 -1.32 20.88 -2.12
CA ASN A 230 -1.01 20.93 -3.55
C ASN A 230 -1.77 19.90 -4.40
N THR A 231 -2.54 18.99 -3.78
CA THR A 231 -3.26 17.93 -4.51
C THR A 231 -4.61 17.60 -3.87
N ASP A 232 -5.53 17.09 -4.68
CA ASP A 232 -6.81 16.54 -4.20
C ASP A 232 -6.74 15.04 -3.85
N VAL A 233 -5.57 14.55 -3.43
CA VAL A 233 -5.37 13.17 -3.01
C VAL A 233 -6.37 12.74 -1.93
N SER A 234 -6.88 11.51 -2.00
CA SER A 234 -7.89 11.01 -1.07
C SER A 234 -7.31 10.39 0.20
N ALA A 235 -6.07 9.91 0.12
CA ALA A 235 -5.35 9.33 1.26
C ALA A 235 -3.84 9.46 1.11
N LEU A 236 -3.17 9.53 2.27
CA LEU A 236 -1.72 9.59 2.38
C LEU A 236 -1.24 8.28 2.99
N ALA A 237 -0.32 7.61 2.32
CA ALA A 237 0.25 6.37 2.79
C ALA A 237 1.74 6.53 3.11
N ALA A 238 2.18 5.93 4.20
CA ALA A 238 3.59 5.90 4.58
C ALA A 238 3.94 4.56 5.24
N GLY A 239 5.10 4.02 4.90
CA GLY A 239 5.64 2.81 5.50
C GLY A 239 6.60 3.15 6.64
N ASN A 240 7.87 3.35 6.30
CA ASN A 240 8.97 3.48 7.25
C ASN A 240 8.76 4.52 8.36
N LEU A 241 8.05 5.61 8.07
CA LEU A 241 7.79 6.70 9.03
C LEU A 241 7.10 6.21 10.32
N PHE A 242 6.22 5.22 10.21
CA PHE A 242 5.41 4.74 11.33
C PHE A 242 6.05 3.57 12.10
N HIS A 243 7.24 3.11 11.71
CA HIS A 243 7.91 1.99 12.35
C HIS A 243 8.85 2.40 13.49
N PHE A 244 9.53 3.55 13.36
CA PHE A 244 10.70 3.87 14.17
C PHE A 244 10.44 4.79 15.36
N LYS A 245 9.30 5.50 15.40
CA LYS A 245 8.98 6.42 16.49
C LYS A 245 7.71 5.97 17.19
N GLU A 246 7.78 5.88 18.51
CA GLU A 246 6.58 5.71 19.33
C GLU A 246 5.61 6.86 19.09
N LEU A 247 4.32 6.54 19.01
CA LEU A 247 3.24 7.49 18.79
C LEU A 247 3.35 8.32 17.49
N SER A 248 4.18 7.88 16.53
CA SER A 248 4.36 8.62 15.26
C SER A 248 3.04 8.87 14.53
N TYR A 249 2.17 7.88 14.46
CA TYR A 249 0.87 8.01 13.82
C TYR A 249 -0.11 8.93 14.59
N PRO A 250 -0.35 8.77 15.91
CA PRO A 250 -1.18 9.69 16.68
C PRO A 250 -0.68 11.13 16.63
N MET A 251 0.65 11.34 16.68
CA MET A 251 1.25 12.66 16.57
C MET A 251 1.02 13.29 15.19
N ALA A 252 1.15 12.49 14.11
CA ALA A 252 0.85 12.93 12.76
C ALA A 252 -0.62 13.35 12.62
N LYS A 253 -1.57 12.52 13.09
CA LYS A 253 -3.00 12.88 13.08
C LYS A 253 -3.31 14.13 13.88
N LYS A 254 -2.74 14.27 15.08
CA LYS A 254 -2.90 15.47 15.89
C LYS A 254 -2.37 16.72 15.18
N TYR A 255 -1.21 16.61 14.54
CA TYR A 255 -0.62 17.71 13.76
C TYR A 255 -1.52 18.09 12.57
N LEU A 256 -1.98 17.13 11.79
CA LEU A 256 -2.86 17.38 10.64
C LEU A 256 -4.19 18.03 11.05
N LYS A 257 -4.80 17.60 12.14
CA LYS A 257 -5.99 18.25 12.70
C LYS A 257 -5.71 19.69 13.16
N SER A 258 -4.54 19.98 13.71
CA SER A 258 -4.15 21.34 14.11
C SER A 258 -3.97 22.30 12.93
N GLN A 259 -3.81 21.78 11.71
CA GLN A 259 -3.76 22.55 10.47
C GLN A 259 -5.15 22.75 9.82
N ASN A 260 -6.23 22.47 10.56
CA ASN A 260 -7.63 22.51 10.07
C ASN A 260 -7.90 21.60 8.85
N LEU A 261 -7.14 20.54 8.72
CA LEU A 261 -7.32 19.54 7.66
C LEU A 261 -8.28 18.44 8.12
N ASN A 262 -9.27 18.12 7.27
CA ASN A 262 -10.30 17.12 7.57
C ASN A 262 -9.73 15.71 7.38
N PHE A 263 -9.36 15.08 8.50
CA PHE A 263 -8.96 13.67 8.58
C PHE A 263 -9.99 12.85 9.34
N ARG A 264 -10.07 11.59 8.96
CA ARG A 264 -10.91 10.57 9.62
C ARG A 264 -10.51 10.32 11.06
#